data_028f8ba88e6395f547c4ac6de99d6631
#
_entry.id   028f8ba88e6395f547c4ac6de99d6631
#
_cell.length_a   1.000
_cell.length_b   1.000
_cell.length_c   1.000
_cell.angle_alpha   90.00
_cell.angle_beta   90.00
_cell.angle_gamma   90.00
#
_symmetry.space_group_name_H-M   'P 1'
#
loop_
_entity.id
_entity.type
_entity.pdbx_description
1 polymer ?
#
loop_
_entity_poly.entity_id
_entity_poly.type
_entity_poly.pdbx_seq_one_letter_code
_entity_poly.pdbx_strand_id
1 'polypeptide(L)'
;MNFQPDYHNVLNAARNRESARLPLYEHIISQNKMAEIIGYDFTPLWNGDERDLNEYFRRYCGFFRDHGYDTVSFECCIGGILPGGGALGNPGLDPAIKTMEDFLAYPWDELCDRYFAEYGKYFRALRDNMPAGMKAVGGPGNGVFECVQDLTGYQNLCYIAVDDEELYAGLFEAAGTLSQQIWSRFMKEYGDIYCVLRFGDDLGFKSNSLLSSDDIRAHILPQYK
;
A
#
# COMPACT_ATOMS: atom_id res chain seq x y z
N MET A 1 2.23 21.66 -28.06
CA MET A 1 3.44 21.30 -27.27
C MET A 1 3.25 19.88 -26.77
N ASN A 2 4.24 19.01 -26.98
CA ASN A 2 4.16 17.67 -26.39
C ASN A 2 4.32 17.79 -24.87
N PHE A 3 3.43 17.15 -24.11
CA PHE A 3 3.52 17.07 -22.66
C PHE A 3 4.85 16.44 -22.25
N GLN A 4 5.54 17.09 -21.33
CA GLN A 4 6.75 16.56 -20.68
C GLN A 4 6.48 16.45 -19.20
N PRO A 5 6.51 15.24 -18.62
CA PRO A 5 6.31 15.07 -17.20
C PRO A 5 7.46 15.66 -16.39
N ASP A 6 7.13 16.20 -15.23
CA ASP A 6 8.08 16.67 -14.23
C ASP A 6 7.53 16.36 -12.82
N TYR A 7 8.04 15.30 -12.21
CA TYR A 7 7.60 14.85 -10.88
C TYR A 7 7.74 15.93 -9.79
N HIS A 8 8.56 16.97 -10.01
CA HIS A 8 8.68 18.07 -9.05
C HIS A 8 7.38 18.83 -8.85
N ASN A 9 6.46 18.82 -9.83
CA ASN A 9 5.14 19.42 -9.64
C ASN A 9 4.35 18.74 -8.52
N VAL A 10 4.32 17.40 -8.47
CA VAL A 10 3.68 16.64 -7.41
C VAL A 10 4.45 16.76 -6.10
N LEU A 11 5.79 16.69 -6.14
CA LEU A 11 6.64 16.83 -4.96
C LEU A 11 6.49 18.22 -4.30
N ASN A 12 6.39 19.28 -5.09
CA ASN A 12 6.17 20.63 -4.58
C ASN A 12 4.79 20.77 -3.94
N ALA A 13 3.74 20.25 -4.60
CA ALA A 13 2.39 20.22 -4.01
C ALA A 13 2.37 19.46 -2.68
N ALA A 14 3.00 18.28 -2.61
CA ALA A 14 3.12 17.50 -1.37
C ALA A 14 3.90 18.23 -0.26
N ARG A 15 4.80 19.14 -0.63
CA ARG A 15 5.56 20.02 0.29
C ARG A 15 4.88 21.35 0.58
N ASN A 16 3.63 21.52 0.14
CA ASN A 16 2.90 22.78 0.24
C ASN A 16 3.65 23.97 -0.41
N ARG A 17 4.25 23.72 -1.57
CA ARG A 17 4.96 24.72 -2.39
C ARG A 17 4.25 24.87 -3.74
N GLU A 18 4.36 26.06 -4.32
CA GLU A 18 3.83 26.32 -5.65
C GLU A 18 4.56 25.45 -6.70
N SER A 19 3.77 24.84 -7.59
CA SER A 19 4.26 24.04 -8.71
C SER A 19 4.20 24.85 -9.99
N ALA A 20 5.02 24.52 -10.99
CA ALA A 20 5.01 25.18 -12.29
C ALA A 20 3.67 25.07 -13.02
N ARG A 21 2.91 24.03 -12.73
CA ARG A 21 1.52 23.81 -13.16
C ARG A 21 0.77 22.99 -12.11
N LEU A 22 -0.56 22.97 -12.17
CA LEU A 22 -1.38 22.09 -11.33
C LEU A 22 -1.09 20.63 -11.70
N PRO A 23 -0.52 19.81 -10.79
CA PRO A 23 -0.27 18.40 -11.07
C PRO A 23 -1.57 17.59 -10.98
N LEU A 24 -1.69 16.59 -11.86
CA LEU A 24 -2.73 15.58 -11.76
C LEU A 24 -2.24 14.45 -10.85
N TYR A 25 -3.14 13.95 -10.00
CA TYR A 25 -2.90 12.80 -9.15
C TYR A 25 -4.18 11.97 -9.03
N GLU A 26 -4.04 10.66 -9.29
CA GLU A 26 -5.07 9.67 -8.98
C GLU A 26 -4.42 8.58 -8.11
N HIS A 27 -5.10 8.23 -7.02
CA HIS A 27 -4.59 7.22 -6.10
C HIS A 27 -4.54 5.84 -6.78
N ILE A 28 -5.66 5.41 -7.34
CA ILE A 28 -5.80 4.15 -8.06
C ILE A 28 -6.62 4.40 -9.32
N ILE A 29 -6.11 3.95 -10.46
CA ILE A 29 -6.88 3.82 -11.69
C ILE A 29 -7.00 2.33 -11.99
N SER A 30 -8.23 1.85 -12.19
CA SER A 30 -8.47 0.44 -12.53
C SER A 30 -7.71 0.05 -13.80
N GLN A 31 -6.92 -1.01 -13.73
CA GLN A 31 -6.15 -1.53 -14.87
C GLN A 31 -7.04 -1.91 -16.05
N ASN A 32 -8.24 -2.45 -15.79
CA ASN A 32 -9.22 -2.74 -16.82
C ASN A 32 -9.68 -1.44 -17.53
N LYS A 33 -9.84 -0.35 -16.78
CA LYS A 33 -10.20 0.93 -17.35
C LYS A 33 -9.05 1.54 -18.17
N MET A 34 -7.81 1.39 -17.72
CA MET A 34 -6.65 1.77 -18.52
C MET A 34 -6.59 0.97 -19.82
N ALA A 35 -6.79 -0.35 -19.76
CA ALA A 35 -6.78 -1.24 -20.92
C ALA A 35 -7.86 -0.84 -21.95
N GLU A 36 -9.06 -0.52 -21.47
CA GLU A 36 -10.16 -0.03 -22.30
C GLU A 36 -9.79 1.28 -23.03
N ILE A 37 -9.20 2.25 -22.32
CA ILE A 37 -8.79 3.55 -22.87
C ILE A 37 -7.65 3.39 -23.88
N ILE A 38 -6.68 2.52 -23.60
CA ILE A 38 -5.54 2.25 -24.49
C ILE A 38 -5.98 1.44 -25.73
N GLY A 39 -7.09 0.69 -25.64
CA GLY A 39 -7.53 -0.26 -26.66
C GLY A 39 -6.68 -1.53 -26.72
N TYR A 40 -6.00 -1.87 -25.63
CA TYR A 40 -5.16 -3.08 -25.51
C TYR A 40 -5.20 -3.61 -24.08
N ASP A 41 -5.64 -4.87 -23.93
CA ASP A 41 -5.65 -5.54 -22.63
C ASP A 41 -4.25 -6.04 -22.25
N PHE A 42 -3.59 -5.30 -21.38
CA PHE A 42 -2.28 -5.63 -20.82
C PHE A 42 -2.39 -6.29 -19.44
N THR A 43 -3.58 -6.45 -18.89
CA THR A 43 -3.79 -6.96 -17.52
C THR A 43 -3.26 -8.39 -17.31
N PRO A 44 -3.33 -9.33 -18.29
CA PRO A 44 -2.79 -10.67 -18.11
C PRO A 44 -1.27 -10.71 -17.91
N LEU A 45 -0.54 -9.68 -18.41
CA LEU A 45 0.91 -9.59 -18.29
C LEU A 45 1.39 -9.44 -16.84
N TRP A 46 0.50 -9.02 -15.93
CA TRP A 46 0.79 -8.87 -14.50
C TRP A 46 1.32 -10.16 -13.84
N ASN A 47 0.79 -11.31 -14.25
CA ASN A 47 1.17 -12.62 -13.72
C ASN A 47 2.17 -13.38 -14.61
N GLY A 48 2.72 -12.72 -15.62
CA GLY A 48 3.64 -13.31 -16.56
C GLY A 48 5.09 -13.37 -16.06
N ASP A 49 5.99 -13.66 -16.98
CA ASP A 49 7.43 -13.66 -16.73
C ASP A 49 8.01 -12.23 -16.65
N GLU A 50 9.32 -12.12 -16.53
CA GLU A 50 10.01 -10.82 -16.46
C GLU A 50 9.78 -9.95 -17.70
N ARG A 51 9.70 -10.55 -18.88
CA ARG A 51 9.42 -9.84 -20.14
C ARG A 51 7.99 -9.30 -20.15
N ASP A 52 7.03 -10.10 -19.70
CA ASP A 52 5.64 -9.69 -19.58
C ASP A 52 5.48 -8.56 -18.58
N LEU A 53 6.13 -8.65 -17.42
CA LEU A 53 6.12 -7.58 -16.41
C LEU A 53 6.73 -6.28 -16.94
N ASN A 54 7.82 -6.34 -17.71
CA ASN A 54 8.38 -5.15 -18.34
C ASN A 54 7.41 -4.52 -19.35
N GLU A 55 6.75 -5.33 -20.17
CA GLU A 55 5.71 -4.82 -21.09
C GLU A 55 4.51 -4.26 -20.32
N TYR A 56 4.07 -4.93 -19.24
CA TYR A 56 3.03 -4.42 -18.36
C TYR A 56 3.36 -3.02 -17.85
N PHE A 57 4.53 -2.83 -17.23
CA PHE A 57 4.91 -1.54 -16.65
C PHE A 57 5.20 -0.48 -17.72
N ARG A 58 5.69 -0.87 -18.89
CA ARG A 58 5.81 0.04 -20.02
C ARG A 58 4.46 0.62 -20.44
N ARG A 59 3.39 -0.21 -20.48
CA ARG A 59 2.02 0.24 -20.78
C ARG A 59 1.43 1.05 -19.63
N TYR A 60 1.59 0.53 -18.42
CA TYR A 60 1.07 1.16 -17.20
C TYR A 60 1.65 2.57 -17.01
N CYS A 61 2.96 2.71 -17.01
CA CYS A 61 3.62 4.02 -16.86
C CYS A 61 3.36 4.93 -18.06
N GLY A 62 3.31 4.34 -19.29
CA GLY A 62 2.95 5.06 -20.50
C GLY A 62 1.57 5.69 -20.42
N PHE A 63 0.60 5.00 -19.84
CA PHE A 63 -0.74 5.53 -19.63
C PHE A 63 -0.70 6.86 -18.85
N PHE A 64 -0.03 6.91 -17.71
CA PHE A 64 0.07 8.13 -16.90
C PHE A 64 0.72 9.28 -17.69
N ARG A 65 1.86 9.01 -18.35
CA ARG A 65 2.53 10.01 -19.19
C ARG A 65 1.62 10.56 -20.29
N ASP A 66 0.95 9.68 -21.00
CA ASP A 66 0.17 10.04 -22.20
C ASP A 66 -1.14 10.77 -21.84
N HIS A 67 -1.58 10.66 -20.57
CA HIS A 67 -2.74 11.38 -20.02
C HIS A 67 -2.38 12.59 -19.16
N GLY A 68 -1.12 13.07 -19.22
CA GLY A 68 -0.73 14.33 -18.61
C GLY A 68 -0.36 14.27 -17.12
N TYR A 69 -0.08 13.08 -16.58
CA TYR A 69 0.38 12.92 -15.22
C TYR A 69 1.90 13.10 -15.11
N ASP A 70 2.34 13.78 -14.06
CA ASP A 70 3.76 13.96 -13.72
C ASP A 70 4.35 12.76 -12.95
N THR A 71 3.49 11.91 -12.43
CA THR A 71 3.87 10.75 -11.60
C THR A 71 3.05 9.52 -11.97
N VAL A 72 3.55 8.37 -11.57
CA VAL A 72 2.85 7.08 -11.64
C VAL A 72 2.40 6.69 -10.24
N SER A 73 1.13 6.39 -10.03
CA SER A 73 0.65 5.84 -8.76
C SER A 73 0.88 4.33 -8.74
N PHE A 74 1.65 3.83 -7.76
CA PHE A 74 1.90 2.40 -7.65
C PHE A 74 2.14 1.98 -6.19
N GLU A 75 1.38 0.99 -5.75
CA GLU A 75 1.45 0.40 -4.40
C GLU A 75 1.38 -1.12 -4.47
N CYS A 76 2.09 -1.77 -3.52
CA CYS A 76 1.90 -3.18 -3.19
C CYS A 76 1.56 -3.25 -1.70
N CYS A 77 0.30 -3.48 -1.40
CA CYS A 77 -0.23 -3.41 -0.04
C CYS A 77 0.29 -4.55 0.86
N ILE A 78 0.65 -4.24 2.11
CA ILE A 78 1.11 -5.21 3.11
C ILE A 78 0.05 -6.29 3.35
N GLY A 79 -1.23 -5.93 3.39
CA GLY A 79 -2.33 -6.88 3.55
C GLY A 79 -2.29 -8.05 2.56
N GLY A 80 -1.82 -7.82 1.33
CA GLY A 80 -1.75 -8.87 0.31
C GLY A 80 -0.79 -10.02 0.60
N ILE A 81 0.12 -9.88 1.58
CA ILE A 81 1.06 -10.96 1.96
C ILE A 81 0.70 -11.62 3.31
N LEU A 82 -0.33 -11.14 4.00
CA LEU A 82 -0.72 -11.65 5.30
C LEU A 82 -1.41 -13.02 5.18
N PRO A 83 -0.86 -14.11 5.74
CA PRO A 83 -1.49 -15.44 5.66
C PRO A 83 -2.86 -15.44 6.36
N GLY A 84 -3.88 -15.92 5.64
CA GLY A 84 -5.26 -15.94 6.18
C GLY A 84 -5.91 -14.56 6.33
N GLY A 85 -5.24 -13.49 5.88
CA GLY A 85 -5.81 -12.15 5.78
C GLY A 85 -6.94 -12.08 4.76
N GLY A 86 -7.58 -10.91 4.66
CA GLY A 86 -8.69 -10.66 3.73
C GLY A 86 -9.99 -10.25 4.42
N ALA A 87 -10.04 -10.28 5.75
CA ALA A 87 -11.24 -9.91 6.51
C ALA A 87 -11.61 -8.41 6.38
N LEU A 88 -10.65 -7.55 6.04
CA LEU A 88 -10.90 -6.14 5.71
C LEU A 88 -11.82 -6.00 4.49
N GLY A 89 -11.54 -6.77 3.44
CA GLY A 89 -12.34 -6.76 2.20
C GLY A 89 -13.54 -7.70 2.20
N ASN A 90 -13.57 -8.69 3.11
CA ASN A 90 -14.63 -9.68 3.24
C ASN A 90 -15.03 -9.91 4.70
N PRO A 91 -15.99 -9.15 5.23
CA PRO A 91 -16.43 -9.26 6.63
C PRO A 91 -16.99 -10.65 7.02
N GLY A 92 -17.27 -11.50 6.07
CA GLY A 92 -17.73 -12.88 6.29
C GLY A 92 -16.61 -13.92 6.34
N LEU A 93 -15.37 -13.50 6.10
CA LEU A 93 -14.22 -14.37 6.20
C LEU A 93 -13.93 -14.73 7.66
N ASP A 94 -13.58 -16.01 7.89
CA ASP A 94 -13.13 -16.45 9.21
C ASP A 94 -11.75 -15.81 9.53
N PRO A 95 -11.60 -15.04 10.62
CA PRO A 95 -10.37 -14.33 10.91
C PRO A 95 -9.18 -15.27 11.13
N ALA A 96 -7.99 -14.84 10.69
CA ALA A 96 -6.75 -15.59 10.90
C ALA A 96 -6.31 -15.59 12.38
N ILE A 97 -6.61 -14.52 13.12
CA ILE A 97 -6.26 -14.36 14.53
C ILE A 97 -7.51 -14.03 15.34
N LYS A 98 -7.84 -14.89 16.30
CA LYS A 98 -8.98 -14.75 17.22
C LYS A 98 -8.56 -14.82 18.67
N THR A 99 -7.45 -15.47 18.94
CA THR A 99 -6.95 -15.76 20.29
C THR A 99 -5.47 -15.43 20.40
N MET A 100 -4.98 -15.35 21.63
CA MET A 100 -3.54 -15.22 21.91
C MET A 100 -2.74 -16.42 21.35
N GLU A 101 -3.31 -17.61 21.31
CA GLU A 101 -2.66 -18.78 20.71
C GLU A 101 -2.44 -18.60 19.21
N ASP A 102 -3.46 -18.12 18.48
CA ASP A 102 -3.34 -17.81 17.04
C ASP A 102 -2.29 -16.73 16.80
N PHE A 103 -2.26 -15.69 17.64
CA PHE A 103 -1.32 -14.58 17.55
C PHE A 103 0.13 -15.06 17.74
N LEU A 104 0.38 -15.91 18.73
CA LEU A 104 1.72 -16.45 19.01
C LEU A 104 2.17 -17.45 17.94
N ALA A 105 1.24 -18.16 17.29
CA ALA A 105 1.53 -19.08 16.21
C ALA A 105 1.69 -18.39 14.83
N TYR A 106 1.35 -17.10 14.74
CA TYR A 106 1.38 -16.38 13.48
C TYR A 106 2.82 -16.07 13.03
N PRO A 107 3.17 -16.24 11.74
CA PRO A 107 4.57 -16.19 11.27
C PRO A 107 5.09 -14.76 11.07
N TRP A 108 5.00 -13.90 12.08
CA TRP A 108 5.38 -12.48 12.01
C TRP A 108 6.79 -12.25 11.47
N ASP A 109 7.75 -13.07 11.88
CA ASP A 109 9.17 -12.92 11.54
C ASP A 109 9.47 -13.19 10.04
N GLU A 110 8.59 -13.92 9.34
CA GLU A 110 8.77 -14.28 7.93
C GLU A 110 8.19 -13.24 6.97
N LEU A 111 7.29 -12.37 7.44
CA LEU A 111 6.45 -11.55 6.58
C LEU A 111 7.22 -10.48 5.82
N CYS A 112 8.26 -9.90 6.43
CA CYS A 112 9.09 -8.91 5.74
C CYS A 112 9.78 -9.53 4.52
N ASP A 113 10.40 -10.69 4.66
CA ASP A 113 11.05 -11.38 3.55
C ASP A 113 10.03 -11.84 2.50
N ARG A 114 8.88 -12.36 2.94
CA ARG A 114 7.77 -12.72 2.06
C ARG A 114 7.29 -11.53 1.21
N TYR A 115 7.19 -10.34 1.80
CA TYR A 115 6.80 -9.12 1.07
C TYR A 115 7.73 -8.85 -0.11
N PHE A 116 9.03 -8.88 0.10
CA PHE A 116 10.01 -8.60 -0.96
C PHE A 116 10.18 -9.77 -1.94
N ALA A 117 9.99 -11.01 -1.50
CA ALA A 117 9.94 -12.17 -2.39
C ALA A 117 8.76 -12.07 -3.38
N GLU A 118 7.58 -11.64 -2.90
CA GLU A 118 6.38 -11.48 -3.72
C GLU A 118 6.45 -10.25 -4.62
N TYR A 119 6.75 -9.08 -4.04
CA TYR A 119 6.56 -7.79 -4.71
C TYR A 119 7.82 -7.17 -5.30
N GLY A 120 9.00 -7.63 -4.93
CA GLY A 120 10.27 -7.06 -5.41
C GLY A 120 10.39 -7.04 -6.95
N LYS A 121 9.83 -8.03 -7.64
CA LYS A 121 9.80 -8.10 -9.11
C LYS A 121 9.03 -6.93 -9.73
N TYR A 122 7.93 -6.51 -9.13
CA TYR A 122 7.11 -5.40 -9.62
C TYR A 122 7.81 -4.06 -9.44
N PHE A 123 8.46 -3.83 -8.30
CA PHE A 123 9.24 -2.60 -8.07
C PHE A 123 10.43 -2.48 -9.03
N ARG A 124 11.11 -3.59 -9.33
CA ARG A 124 12.18 -3.60 -10.34
C ARG A 124 11.64 -3.26 -11.73
N ALA A 125 10.57 -3.93 -12.16
CA ALA A 125 9.95 -3.67 -13.46
C ALA A 125 9.39 -2.22 -13.57
N LEU A 126 8.83 -1.68 -12.48
CA LEU A 126 8.43 -0.27 -12.42
C LEU A 126 9.62 0.67 -12.62
N ARG A 127 10.74 0.42 -11.92
CA ARG A 127 11.97 1.22 -12.05
C ARG A 127 12.46 1.25 -13.50
N ASP A 128 12.55 0.07 -14.12
CA ASP A 128 13.12 -0.12 -15.44
C ASP A 128 12.28 0.49 -16.57
N ASN A 129 10.99 0.70 -16.30
CA ASN A 129 10.03 1.23 -17.28
C ASN A 129 9.49 2.62 -16.92
N MET A 130 10.09 3.31 -15.94
CA MET A 130 9.69 4.65 -15.55
C MET A 130 10.06 5.67 -16.64
N PRO A 131 9.10 6.42 -17.19
CA PRO A 131 9.40 7.42 -18.20
C PRO A 131 10.28 8.56 -17.65
N ALA A 132 11.12 9.14 -18.52
CA ALA A 132 11.96 10.26 -18.15
C ALA A 132 11.12 11.42 -17.57
N GLY A 133 11.58 12.02 -16.48
CA GLY A 133 10.88 13.10 -15.78
C GLY A 133 9.79 12.64 -14.82
N MET A 134 9.45 11.35 -14.77
CA MET A 134 8.48 10.79 -13.84
C MET A 134 9.14 10.08 -12.66
N LYS A 135 8.40 10.01 -11.57
CA LYS A 135 8.63 9.14 -10.42
C LYS A 135 7.30 8.58 -9.93
N ALA A 136 7.36 7.58 -9.08
CA ALA A 136 6.16 7.01 -8.47
C ALA A 136 5.68 7.80 -7.25
N VAL A 137 4.39 7.64 -6.94
CA VAL A 137 3.73 7.98 -5.68
C VAL A 137 3.09 6.71 -5.13
N GLY A 138 3.31 6.40 -3.86
CA GLY A 138 2.79 5.18 -3.23
C GLY A 138 3.83 4.47 -2.37
N GLY A 139 3.98 3.17 -2.53
CA GLY A 139 4.91 2.32 -1.80
C GLY A 139 4.25 1.08 -1.20
N PRO A 140 4.76 0.55 -0.06
CA PRO A 140 4.06 -0.44 0.75
C PRO A 140 2.79 0.17 1.36
N GLY A 141 1.64 -0.02 0.73
CA GLY A 141 0.36 0.48 1.22
C GLY A 141 -0.08 -0.19 2.53
N ASN A 142 -1.28 0.09 2.99
CA ASN A 142 -1.93 -0.25 4.26
C ASN A 142 -1.28 0.38 5.49
N GLY A 143 -2.14 0.88 6.36
CA GLY A 143 -1.79 1.27 7.71
C GLY A 143 -1.86 0.11 8.70
N VAL A 144 -1.49 0.40 9.93
CA VAL A 144 -1.43 -0.61 11.00
C VAL A 144 -2.82 -1.14 11.34
N PHE A 145 -3.81 -0.26 11.42
CA PHE A 145 -5.19 -0.64 11.70
C PHE A 145 -5.80 -1.51 10.60
N GLU A 146 -5.56 -1.14 9.33
CA GLU A 146 -6.02 -1.95 8.20
C GLU A 146 -5.41 -3.36 8.23
N CYS A 147 -4.12 -3.50 8.56
CA CYS A 147 -3.46 -4.80 8.69
C CYS A 147 -4.05 -5.62 9.84
N VAL A 148 -4.27 -5.01 11.01
CA VAL A 148 -4.90 -5.69 12.15
C VAL A 148 -6.33 -6.10 11.79
N GLN A 149 -7.10 -5.22 11.18
CA GLN A 149 -8.48 -5.51 10.77
C GLN A 149 -8.54 -6.63 9.71
N ASP A 150 -7.55 -6.69 8.82
CA ASP A 150 -7.46 -7.72 7.79
C ASP A 150 -7.24 -9.11 8.38
N LEU A 151 -6.51 -9.20 9.50
CA LEU A 151 -6.22 -10.44 10.22
C LEU A 151 -7.32 -10.87 11.19
N THR A 152 -7.97 -9.92 11.83
CA THR A 152 -8.91 -10.19 12.94
C THR A 152 -10.37 -10.04 12.54
N GLY A 153 -10.68 -9.29 11.47
CA GLY A 153 -12.01 -8.79 11.20
C GLY A 153 -12.45 -7.76 12.23
N TYR A 154 -13.19 -6.75 11.79
CA TYR A 154 -13.58 -5.62 12.67
C TYR A 154 -14.42 -6.06 13.89
N GLN A 155 -15.39 -6.94 13.70
CA GLN A 155 -16.26 -7.40 14.79
C GLN A 155 -15.47 -8.17 15.86
N ASN A 156 -14.58 -9.07 15.44
CA ASN A 156 -13.76 -9.83 16.38
C ASN A 156 -12.75 -8.92 17.10
N LEU A 157 -12.17 -7.94 16.39
CA LEU A 157 -11.30 -6.94 17.01
C LEU A 157 -12.01 -6.16 18.13
N CYS A 158 -13.30 -5.82 17.96
CA CYS A 158 -14.09 -5.18 19.01
C CYS A 158 -14.28 -6.07 20.25
N TYR A 159 -14.41 -7.39 20.08
CA TYR A 159 -14.46 -8.32 21.22
C TYR A 159 -13.09 -8.45 21.90
N ILE A 160 -12.02 -8.60 21.13
CA ILE A 160 -10.65 -8.66 21.66
C ILE A 160 -10.33 -7.41 22.49
N ALA A 161 -10.73 -6.22 22.04
CA ALA A 161 -10.53 -4.96 22.78
C ALA A 161 -11.14 -4.95 24.19
N VAL A 162 -12.16 -5.77 24.44
CA VAL A 162 -12.85 -5.84 25.74
C VAL A 162 -12.37 -7.03 26.58
N ASP A 163 -12.11 -8.16 25.91
CA ASP A 163 -11.91 -9.45 26.55
C ASP A 163 -10.43 -9.79 26.76
N ASP A 164 -9.51 -9.23 25.92
CA ASP A 164 -8.07 -9.53 25.92
C ASP A 164 -7.24 -8.31 25.54
N GLU A 165 -6.96 -7.45 26.52
CA GLU A 165 -6.17 -6.22 26.32
C GLU A 165 -4.72 -6.52 25.88
N GLU A 166 -4.14 -7.63 26.30
CA GLU A 166 -2.77 -8.03 25.93
C GLU A 166 -2.71 -8.41 24.45
N LEU A 167 -3.65 -9.23 23.97
CA LEU A 167 -3.77 -9.55 22.56
C LEU A 167 -4.05 -8.31 21.72
N TYR A 168 -4.96 -7.44 22.19
CA TYR A 168 -5.30 -6.20 21.49
C TYR A 168 -4.07 -5.32 21.26
N ALA A 169 -3.31 -5.05 22.29
CA ALA A 169 -2.07 -4.26 22.21
C ALA A 169 -1.02 -4.95 21.32
N GLY A 170 -0.82 -6.26 21.54
CA GLY A 170 0.16 -7.06 20.78
C GLY A 170 -0.08 -7.06 19.26
N LEU A 171 -1.34 -7.08 18.83
CA LEU A 171 -1.71 -7.01 17.40
C LEU A 171 -1.20 -5.73 16.75
N PHE A 172 -1.40 -4.58 17.39
CA PHE A 172 -0.93 -3.29 16.86
C PHE A 172 0.59 -3.17 16.88
N GLU A 173 1.25 -3.66 17.93
CA GLU A 173 2.72 -3.67 18.02
C GLU A 173 3.34 -4.56 16.95
N ALA A 174 2.80 -5.76 16.72
CA ALA A 174 3.30 -6.67 15.70
C ALA A 174 3.09 -6.10 14.28
N ALA A 175 1.91 -5.58 13.97
CA ALA A 175 1.64 -4.93 12.69
C ALA A 175 2.49 -3.67 12.48
N GLY A 176 2.71 -2.87 13.53
CA GLY A 176 3.60 -1.71 13.50
C GLY A 176 5.05 -2.09 13.24
N THR A 177 5.56 -3.12 13.94
CA THR A 177 6.91 -3.65 13.74
C THR A 177 7.10 -4.17 12.32
N LEU A 178 6.16 -4.94 11.80
CA LEU A 178 6.17 -5.42 10.41
C LEU A 178 6.20 -4.25 9.43
N SER A 179 5.33 -3.27 9.62
CA SER A 179 5.29 -2.07 8.79
C SER A 179 6.63 -1.35 8.77
N GLN A 180 7.23 -1.12 9.95
CA GLN A 180 8.53 -0.47 10.07
C GLN A 180 9.65 -1.25 9.35
N GLN A 181 9.67 -2.57 9.47
CA GLN A 181 10.66 -3.43 8.80
C GLN A 181 10.51 -3.32 7.27
N ILE A 182 9.29 -3.45 6.76
CA ILE A 182 9.01 -3.36 5.32
C ILE A 182 9.36 -1.97 4.80
N TRP A 183 8.90 -0.89 5.43
CA TRP A 183 9.18 0.48 4.99
C TRP A 183 10.67 0.81 5.04
N SER A 184 11.38 0.39 6.08
CA SER A 184 12.82 0.61 6.21
C SER A 184 13.62 -0.07 5.08
N ARG A 185 13.29 -1.31 4.77
CA ARG A 185 13.93 -2.05 3.67
C ARG A 185 13.50 -1.48 2.31
N PHE A 186 12.22 -1.17 2.13
CA PHE A 186 11.70 -0.56 0.92
C PHE A 186 12.40 0.75 0.58
N MET A 187 12.55 1.64 1.55
CA MET A 187 13.26 2.91 1.36
C MET A 187 14.70 2.70 0.90
N LYS A 188 15.38 1.71 1.43
CA LYS A 188 16.76 1.38 1.05
C LYS A 188 16.87 0.81 -0.36
N GLU A 189 15.91 -0.05 -0.75
CA GLU A 189 16.00 -0.79 -2.02
C GLU A 189 15.29 -0.07 -3.18
N TYR A 190 14.22 0.67 -2.92
CA TYR A 190 13.31 1.23 -3.93
C TYR A 190 12.92 2.69 -3.72
N GLY A 191 13.40 3.34 -2.65
CA GLY A 191 13.03 4.72 -2.35
C GLY A 191 13.41 5.73 -3.44
N ASP A 192 14.41 5.42 -4.27
CA ASP A 192 14.83 6.25 -5.41
C ASP A 192 13.78 6.33 -6.53
N ILE A 193 12.88 5.35 -6.64
CA ILE A 193 11.80 5.31 -7.64
C ILE A 193 10.70 6.32 -7.30
N TYR A 194 10.50 6.62 -6.02
CA TYR A 194 9.37 7.37 -5.50
C TYR A 194 9.74 8.82 -5.20
N CYS A 195 8.85 9.77 -5.48
CA CYS A 195 8.98 11.15 -5.05
C CYS A 195 8.10 11.50 -3.85
N VAL A 196 7.00 10.78 -3.67
CA VAL A 196 6.11 10.85 -2.51
C VAL A 196 5.78 9.44 -2.07
N LEU A 197 6.03 9.16 -0.79
CA LEU A 197 5.62 7.92 -0.16
C LEU A 197 4.23 8.11 0.44
N ARG A 198 3.38 7.12 0.23
CA ARG A 198 2.00 7.17 0.68
C ARG A 198 1.55 5.81 1.20
N PHE A 199 0.83 5.82 2.29
CA PHE A 199 -0.01 4.72 2.75
C PHE A 199 -1.35 5.29 3.22
N GLY A 200 -2.38 4.45 3.27
CA GLY A 200 -3.66 4.74 3.88
C GLY A 200 -3.83 3.94 5.16
N ASP A 201 -4.56 4.49 6.12
CA ASP A 201 -5.07 3.76 7.27
C ASP A 201 -6.49 4.29 7.55
N ASP A 202 -7.50 3.50 7.22
CA ASP A 202 -8.89 3.94 7.28
C ASP A 202 -9.44 3.86 8.71
N LEU A 203 -9.11 4.88 9.49
CA LEU A 203 -9.49 5.00 10.90
C LEU A 203 -10.90 5.57 11.11
N GLY A 204 -11.57 5.97 10.04
CA GLY A 204 -12.79 6.76 10.12
C GLY A 204 -14.01 6.16 9.43
N PHE A 205 -15.17 6.58 9.92
CA PHE A 205 -16.45 6.38 9.29
C PHE A 205 -17.15 7.73 9.14
N LYS A 206 -18.29 7.78 8.45
CA LYS A 206 -19.05 9.01 8.12
C LYS A 206 -19.16 10.03 9.25
N SER A 207 -19.34 9.60 10.48
CA SER A 207 -19.68 10.44 11.62
C SER A 207 -18.72 10.32 12.80
N ASN A 208 -17.82 9.34 12.78
CA ASN A 208 -16.91 9.08 13.89
C ASN A 208 -15.72 8.21 13.43
N SER A 209 -14.71 8.04 14.31
CA SER A 209 -13.66 7.03 14.14
C SER A 209 -14.19 5.61 14.40
N LEU A 210 -13.56 4.62 13.80
CA LEU A 210 -13.85 3.19 13.99
C LEU A 210 -13.38 2.70 15.35
N LEU A 211 -12.32 3.28 15.87
CA LEU A 211 -11.81 3.04 17.23
C LEU A 211 -11.98 4.30 18.08
N SER A 212 -11.89 4.16 19.40
CA SER A 212 -11.89 5.31 20.28
C SER A 212 -10.67 6.20 20.05
N SER A 213 -10.78 7.49 20.37
CA SER A 213 -9.63 8.39 20.26
C SER A 213 -8.48 7.99 21.20
N ASP A 214 -8.79 7.30 22.29
CA ASP A 214 -7.80 6.84 23.26
C ASP A 214 -7.08 5.60 22.73
N ASP A 215 -7.78 4.66 22.11
CA ASP A 215 -7.16 3.51 21.42
C ASP A 215 -6.24 3.95 20.27
N ILE A 216 -6.70 4.90 19.45
CA ILE A 216 -5.88 5.45 18.37
C ILE A 216 -4.60 6.06 18.93
N ARG A 217 -4.65 6.81 20.03
CA ARG A 217 -3.49 7.40 20.67
C ARG A 217 -2.59 6.37 21.35
N ALA A 218 -3.16 5.35 21.96
CA ALA A 218 -2.42 4.33 22.70
C ALA A 218 -1.76 3.32 21.77
N HIS A 219 -2.45 2.85 20.75
CA HIS A 219 -2.03 1.68 19.97
C HIS A 219 -1.60 1.99 18.53
N ILE A 220 -2.16 3.00 17.86
CA ILE A 220 -1.88 3.28 16.45
C ILE A 220 -0.83 4.36 16.28
N LEU A 221 -1.02 5.55 16.88
CA LEU A 221 -0.08 6.66 16.68
C LEU A 221 1.36 6.35 17.11
N PRO A 222 1.65 5.52 18.13
CA PRO A 222 3.01 5.14 18.46
C PRO A 222 3.72 4.38 17.35
N GLN A 223 2.98 3.62 16.54
CA GLN A 223 3.53 2.81 15.45
C GLN A 223 3.99 3.67 14.25
N TYR A 224 3.58 4.94 14.19
CA TYR A 224 3.95 5.88 13.12
C TYR A 224 5.04 6.88 13.52
N LYS A 225 5.65 6.73 14.70
CA LYS A 225 6.73 7.58 15.20
C LYS A 225 8.10 6.96 14.97
#